data_45517c83593d7feeb762f8160f36d5b3
#
_entry.id   45517c83593d7feeb762f8160f36d5b3
#
_cell.length_a   1.000
_cell.length_b   1.000
_cell.length_c   1.000
_cell.angle_alpha   90.00
_cell.angle_beta   90.00
_cell.angle_gamma   90.00
#
_symmetry.space_group_name_H-M   'P 1'
#
loop_
_entity.id
_entity.type
_entity.pdbx_description
1 polymer ?
#
loop_
_entity_poly.entity_id
_entity_poly.type
_entity_poly.pdbx_seq_one_letter_code
_entity_poly.pdbx_strand_id
1 'polypeptide(L)'
;SLLRQALGTAQTPPNQVLLGLALFLTIFIMTPVFSVVYDDAMLPYMNNSLGFEEALTEAQAPFRTFMLNQTRESDIAMFVEIAGNDEVIEPNDVPFTTLVPAFITSELKSAFAIGFLIYIPFVVIDLVVASVLMSMGMMMLSPMMISMPFKLMLFVLVDGWTLIMGSLTSSFAVL
;
A
#
# COMPACT_ATOMS: atom_id res chain seq x y z
N SER A 1 10.38 3.33 -3.03
CA SER A 1 11.49 4.28 -2.77
C SER A 1 11.94 4.29 -1.31
N LEU A 2 11.04 4.21 -0.32
CA LEU A 2 11.39 4.16 1.10
C LEU A 2 12.33 2.99 1.45
N LEU A 3 12.10 1.82 0.87
CA LEU A 3 12.98 0.66 1.06
C LEU A 3 14.42 0.94 0.62
N ARG A 4 14.62 1.56 -0.54
CA ARG A 4 15.96 1.94 -1.01
C ARG A 4 16.64 2.95 -0.08
N GLN A 5 15.89 3.94 0.40
CA GLN A 5 16.40 4.92 1.36
C GLN A 5 16.78 4.24 2.69
N ALA A 6 15.92 3.33 3.17
CA ALA A 6 16.19 2.58 4.40
C ALA A 6 17.50 1.79 4.30
N LEU A 7 17.70 1.05 3.19
CA LEU A 7 18.91 0.25 2.95
C LEU A 7 20.14 1.09 2.61
N GLY A 8 20.00 2.39 2.32
CA GLY A 8 21.10 3.23 1.86
C GLY A 8 21.55 2.95 0.43
N THR A 9 20.72 2.24 -0.35
CA THR A 9 20.99 1.89 -1.75
C THR A 9 20.35 2.91 -2.69
N ALA A 10 21.14 3.51 -3.58
CA ALA A 10 20.61 4.57 -4.46
C ALA A 10 19.71 4.02 -5.58
N GLN A 11 20.02 2.82 -6.12
CA GLN A 11 19.39 2.31 -7.34
C GLN A 11 18.92 0.86 -7.26
N THR A 12 19.24 0.12 -6.20
CA THR A 12 18.83 -1.28 -6.03
C THR A 12 17.82 -1.44 -4.89
N PRO A 13 16.73 -2.20 -5.07
CA PRO A 13 16.28 -2.86 -6.30
C PRO A 13 15.81 -1.85 -7.39
N PRO A 14 15.96 -2.18 -8.71
CA PRO A 14 15.50 -1.32 -9.80
C PRO A 14 13.99 -1.04 -9.75
N ASN A 15 13.57 0.10 -10.28
CA ASN A 15 12.14 0.48 -10.33
C ASN A 15 11.27 -0.57 -11.01
N GLN A 16 11.77 -1.20 -12.07
CA GLN A 16 11.05 -2.24 -12.81
C GLN A 16 10.72 -3.46 -11.95
N VAL A 17 11.68 -3.88 -11.08
CA VAL A 17 11.47 -4.99 -10.14
C VAL A 17 10.42 -4.62 -9.11
N LEU A 18 10.51 -3.43 -8.52
CA LEU A 18 9.52 -2.94 -7.54
C LEU A 18 8.12 -2.81 -8.15
N LEU A 19 8.04 -2.30 -9.38
CA LEU A 19 6.78 -2.19 -10.12
C LEU A 19 6.20 -3.58 -10.43
N GLY A 20 7.02 -4.50 -10.90
CA GLY A 20 6.60 -5.88 -11.15
C GLY A 20 6.05 -6.56 -9.90
N LEU A 21 6.77 -6.48 -8.78
CA LEU A 21 6.32 -7.01 -7.49
C LEU A 21 5.01 -6.36 -7.03
N ALA A 22 4.88 -5.03 -7.17
CA ALA A 22 3.66 -4.32 -6.82
C ALA A 22 2.47 -4.78 -7.66
N LEU A 23 2.64 -4.95 -8.97
CA LEU A 23 1.59 -5.44 -9.87
C LEU A 23 1.16 -6.86 -9.52
N PHE A 24 2.12 -7.78 -9.30
CA PHE A 24 1.80 -9.16 -8.91
C PHE A 24 1.06 -9.20 -7.56
N LEU A 25 1.52 -8.42 -6.59
CA LEU A 25 0.87 -8.35 -5.28
C LEU A 25 -0.54 -7.78 -5.39
N THR A 26 -0.73 -6.74 -6.20
CA THR A 26 -2.05 -6.14 -6.45
C THR A 26 -3.01 -7.15 -7.08
N ILE A 27 -2.58 -7.88 -8.12
CA ILE A 27 -3.40 -8.92 -8.75
C ILE A 27 -3.75 -10.01 -7.73
N PHE A 28 -2.79 -10.44 -6.92
CA PHE A 28 -2.99 -11.45 -5.89
C PHE A 28 -4.05 -11.00 -4.86
N ILE A 29 -3.93 -9.79 -4.33
CA ILE A 29 -4.87 -9.23 -3.35
C ILE A 29 -6.26 -9.03 -3.96
N MET A 30 -6.32 -8.58 -5.21
CA MET A 30 -7.59 -8.28 -5.91
C MET A 30 -8.26 -9.50 -6.54
N THR A 31 -7.64 -10.69 -6.50
CA THR A 31 -8.20 -11.92 -7.08
C THR A 31 -9.63 -12.20 -6.62
N PRO A 32 -9.98 -12.14 -5.31
CA PRO A 32 -11.36 -12.39 -4.88
C PRO A 32 -12.34 -11.33 -5.43
N VAL A 33 -11.95 -10.07 -5.51
CA VAL A 33 -12.78 -9.00 -6.10
C VAL A 33 -13.01 -9.26 -7.59
N PHE A 34 -11.95 -9.60 -8.33
CA PHE A 34 -12.07 -9.92 -9.75
C PHE A 34 -12.90 -11.16 -10.03
N SER A 35 -12.86 -12.17 -9.17
CA SER A 35 -13.71 -13.35 -9.34
C SER A 35 -15.20 -13.02 -9.22
N VAL A 36 -15.58 -12.19 -8.24
CA VAL A 36 -16.97 -11.73 -8.08
C VAL A 36 -17.40 -10.88 -9.29
N VAL A 37 -16.55 -9.97 -9.77
CA VAL A 37 -16.85 -9.18 -10.99
C VAL A 37 -17.05 -10.08 -12.20
N TYR A 38 -16.24 -11.13 -12.34
CA TYR A 38 -16.37 -12.09 -13.43
C TYR A 38 -17.68 -12.85 -13.38
N ASP A 39 -18.03 -13.38 -12.20
CA ASP A 39 -19.19 -14.24 -12.04
C ASP A 39 -20.52 -13.45 -12.08
N ASP A 40 -20.58 -12.27 -11.47
CA ASP A 40 -21.82 -11.52 -11.29
C ASP A 40 -22.07 -10.50 -12.41
N ALA A 41 -21.04 -10.03 -13.10
CA ALA A 41 -21.19 -9.03 -14.15
C ALA A 41 -20.76 -9.56 -15.54
N MET A 42 -19.53 -10.09 -15.66
CA MET A 42 -18.97 -10.42 -16.97
C MET A 42 -19.60 -11.63 -17.61
N LEU A 43 -19.78 -12.73 -16.87
CA LEU A 43 -20.44 -13.94 -17.36
C LEU A 43 -21.90 -13.70 -17.75
N PRO A 44 -22.76 -13.04 -16.93
CA PRO A 44 -24.11 -12.72 -17.32
C PRO A 44 -24.20 -11.80 -18.55
N TYR A 45 -23.28 -10.84 -18.67
CA TYR A 45 -23.20 -10.00 -19.86
C TYR A 45 -22.84 -10.80 -21.13
N MET A 46 -21.84 -11.70 -21.04
CA MET A 46 -21.43 -12.54 -22.17
C MET A 46 -22.54 -13.51 -22.61
N ASN A 47 -23.38 -13.95 -21.68
CA ASN A 47 -24.52 -14.82 -21.93
C ASN A 47 -25.80 -14.05 -22.37
N ASN A 48 -25.69 -12.74 -22.62
CA ASN A 48 -26.80 -11.85 -22.95
C ASN A 48 -27.96 -11.85 -21.93
N SER A 49 -27.67 -12.18 -20.66
CA SER A 49 -28.64 -12.11 -19.56
C SER A 49 -28.69 -10.76 -18.87
N LEU A 50 -27.64 -9.94 -19.01
CA LEU A 50 -27.57 -8.57 -18.53
C LEU A 50 -27.26 -7.60 -19.67
N GLY A 51 -27.84 -6.40 -19.62
CA GLY A 51 -27.47 -5.28 -20.47
C GLY A 51 -26.12 -4.70 -20.06
N PHE A 52 -25.49 -3.90 -20.94
CA PHE A 52 -24.18 -3.29 -20.67
C PHE A 52 -24.20 -2.40 -19.41
N GLU A 53 -25.24 -1.56 -19.25
CA GLU A 53 -25.34 -0.64 -18.10
C GLU A 53 -25.56 -1.39 -16.79
N GLU A 54 -26.36 -2.46 -16.81
CA GLU A 54 -26.57 -3.33 -15.66
C GLU A 54 -25.28 -4.06 -15.27
N ALA A 55 -24.59 -4.65 -16.24
CA ALA A 55 -23.30 -5.30 -16.01
C ALA A 55 -22.24 -4.36 -15.45
N LEU A 56 -22.23 -3.07 -15.88
CA LEU A 56 -21.32 -2.06 -15.34
C LEU A 56 -21.65 -1.75 -13.88
N THR A 57 -22.93 -1.68 -13.55
CA THR A 57 -23.38 -1.43 -12.16
C THR A 57 -23.03 -2.58 -11.26
N GLU A 58 -23.28 -3.82 -11.70
CA GLU A 58 -22.88 -5.03 -10.96
C GLU A 58 -21.37 -5.14 -10.80
N ALA A 59 -20.59 -4.78 -11.82
CA ALA A 59 -19.14 -4.77 -11.74
C ALA A 59 -18.60 -3.75 -10.72
N GLN A 60 -19.29 -2.63 -10.49
CA GLN A 60 -18.87 -1.61 -9.52
C GLN A 60 -19.08 -2.05 -8.07
N ALA A 61 -20.06 -2.89 -7.77
CA ALA A 61 -20.43 -3.28 -6.41
C ALA A 61 -19.28 -3.96 -5.63
N PRO A 62 -18.55 -4.95 -6.17
CA PRO A 62 -17.42 -5.57 -5.49
C PRO A 62 -16.27 -4.59 -5.20
N PHE A 63 -15.99 -3.66 -6.14
CA PHE A 63 -14.99 -2.61 -5.93
C PHE A 63 -15.41 -1.63 -4.84
N ARG A 64 -16.69 -1.25 -4.81
CA ARG A 64 -17.25 -0.39 -3.75
C ARG A 64 -17.06 -1.04 -2.39
N THR A 65 -17.47 -2.29 -2.26
CA THR A 65 -17.34 -3.06 -1.00
C THR A 65 -15.89 -3.15 -0.57
N PHE A 66 -14.98 -3.46 -1.48
CA PHE A 66 -13.55 -3.49 -1.21
C PHE A 66 -13.04 -2.14 -0.71
N MET A 67 -13.36 -1.03 -1.41
CA MET A 67 -12.90 0.29 -1.01
C MET A 67 -13.48 0.73 0.34
N LEU A 68 -14.76 0.49 0.61
CA LEU A 68 -15.37 0.82 1.89
C LEU A 68 -14.71 0.08 3.05
N ASN A 69 -14.42 -1.21 2.88
CA ASN A 69 -13.77 -2.02 3.91
C ASN A 69 -12.32 -1.59 4.21
N GLN A 70 -11.64 -0.99 3.23
CA GLN A 70 -10.25 -0.54 3.36
C GLN A 70 -10.14 0.93 3.80
N THR A 71 -11.16 1.75 3.58
CA THR A 71 -11.10 3.17 3.84
C THR A 71 -11.46 3.48 5.29
N ARG A 72 -10.67 4.31 5.96
CA ARG A 72 -10.99 4.78 7.31
C ARG A 72 -12.23 5.67 7.27
N GLU A 73 -13.12 5.49 8.22
CA GLU A 73 -14.34 6.31 8.35
C GLU A 73 -14.03 7.81 8.40
N SER A 74 -12.95 8.20 9.06
CA SER A 74 -12.52 9.60 9.12
C SER A 74 -12.13 10.18 7.77
N ASP A 75 -11.60 9.35 6.86
CA ASP A 75 -11.23 9.79 5.52
C ASP A 75 -12.47 9.89 4.63
N ILE A 76 -13.42 8.95 4.77
CA ILE A 76 -14.72 9.05 4.09
C ILE A 76 -15.45 10.32 4.53
N ALA A 77 -15.57 10.55 5.85
CA ALA A 77 -16.26 11.73 6.38
C ALA A 77 -15.64 13.04 5.87
N MET A 78 -14.31 13.14 5.86
CA MET A 78 -13.60 14.31 5.34
C MET A 78 -13.95 14.58 3.86
N PHE A 79 -13.96 13.56 3.01
CA PHE A 79 -14.27 13.75 1.59
C PHE A 79 -15.76 13.98 1.31
N VAL A 80 -16.66 13.45 2.15
CA VAL A 80 -18.10 13.75 2.11
C VAL A 80 -18.34 15.22 2.43
N GLU A 81 -17.69 15.76 3.48
CA GLU A 81 -17.76 17.17 3.85
C GLU A 81 -17.20 18.08 2.73
N ILE A 82 -16.02 17.74 2.17
CA ILE A 82 -15.43 18.50 1.04
C ILE A 82 -16.34 18.51 -0.19
N ALA A 83 -17.04 17.40 -0.44
CA ALA A 83 -17.96 17.30 -1.56
C ALA A 83 -19.30 18.02 -1.33
N GLY A 84 -19.55 18.52 -0.13
CA GLY A 84 -20.83 19.16 0.23
C GLY A 84 -22.01 18.20 0.24
N ASN A 85 -21.75 16.92 0.48
CA ASN A 85 -22.76 15.86 0.51
C ASN A 85 -23.19 15.57 1.97
N ASP A 86 -23.59 16.58 2.72
CA ASP A 86 -23.96 16.48 4.13
C ASP A 86 -25.17 15.57 4.40
N GLU A 87 -25.88 15.16 3.34
CA GLU A 87 -27.05 14.27 3.41
C GLU A 87 -26.66 12.76 3.38
N VAL A 88 -25.37 12.41 3.20
CA VAL A 88 -24.93 11.02 3.18
C VAL A 88 -24.99 10.45 4.59
N ILE A 89 -25.95 9.57 4.82
CA ILE A 89 -26.23 8.98 6.14
C ILE A 89 -25.53 7.61 6.29
N GLU A 90 -25.40 6.86 5.18
CA GLU A 90 -24.82 5.53 5.20
C GLU A 90 -23.57 5.44 4.32
N PRO A 91 -22.56 4.63 4.71
CA PRO A 91 -21.34 4.42 3.91
C PRO A 91 -21.63 3.92 2.48
N ASN A 92 -22.69 3.15 2.30
CA ASN A 92 -23.10 2.63 0.99
C ASN A 92 -23.63 3.70 0.05
N ASP A 93 -24.09 4.83 0.57
CA ASP A 93 -24.66 5.93 -0.22
C ASP A 93 -23.58 6.92 -0.71
N VAL A 94 -22.34 6.78 -0.24
CA VAL A 94 -21.22 7.63 -0.65
C VAL A 94 -21.00 7.51 -2.17
N PRO A 95 -21.04 8.62 -2.93
CA PRO A 95 -20.78 8.59 -4.37
C PRO A 95 -19.39 8.01 -4.67
N PHE A 96 -19.29 7.25 -5.76
CA PHE A 96 -18.01 6.63 -6.16
C PHE A 96 -16.91 7.69 -6.37
N THR A 97 -17.28 8.85 -6.88
CA THR A 97 -16.37 10.00 -7.07
C THR A 97 -15.79 10.54 -5.77
N THR A 98 -16.48 10.37 -4.64
CA THR A 98 -16.03 10.75 -3.30
C THR A 98 -15.29 9.63 -2.62
N LEU A 99 -15.73 8.38 -2.81
CA LEU A 99 -15.14 7.19 -2.22
C LEU A 99 -13.71 6.91 -2.76
N VAL A 100 -13.49 7.06 -4.07
CA VAL A 100 -12.17 6.78 -4.67
C VAL A 100 -11.05 7.65 -4.07
N PRO A 101 -11.17 8.99 -3.99
CA PRO A 101 -10.11 9.80 -3.38
C PRO A 101 -9.97 9.54 -1.86
N ALA A 102 -11.06 9.25 -1.15
CA ALA A 102 -10.99 8.85 0.26
C ALA A 102 -10.19 7.55 0.43
N PHE A 103 -10.47 6.55 -0.40
CA PHE A 103 -9.74 5.28 -0.44
C PHE A 103 -8.25 5.50 -0.71
N ILE A 104 -7.90 6.24 -1.78
CA ILE A 104 -6.50 6.50 -2.13
C ILE A 104 -5.77 7.20 -0.97
N THR A 105 -6.39 8.17 -0.32
CA THR A 105 -5.81 8.89 0.82
C THR A 105 -5.60 7.96 2.01
N SER A 106 -6.57 7.11 2.32
CA SER A 106 -6.49 6.12 3.39
C SER A 106 -5.38 5.10 3.14
N GLU A 107 -5.27 4.59 1.91
CA GLU A 107 -4.22 3.66 1.51
C GLU A 107 -2.82 4.28 1.55
N LEU A 108 -2.67 5.53 1.13
CA LEU A 108 -1.41 6.27 1.26
C LEU A 108 -0.98 6.41 2.73
N LYS A 109 -1.90 6.72 3.64
CA LYS A 109 -1.59 6.78 5.08
C LYS A 109 -1.09 5.42 5.59
N SER A 110 -1.75 4.32 5.21
CA SER A 110 -1.33 2.96 5.56
C SER A 110 0.04 2.61 5.00
N ALA A 111 0.27 2.92 3.72
CA ALA A 111 1.54 2.68 3.06
C ALA A 111 2.70 3.46 3.71
N PHE A 112 2.47 4.72 4.10
CA PHE A 112 3.46 5.53 4.81
C PHE A 112 3.72 4.99 6.22
N ALA A 113 2.70 4.56 6.94
CA ALA A 113 2.86 3.97 8.28
C ALA A 113 3.69 2.69 8.22
N ILE A 114 3.39 1.77 7.30
CA ILE A 114 4.17 0.55 7.08
C ILE A 114 5.62 0.89 6.69
N GLY A 115 5.79 1.80 5.72
CA GLY A 115 7.12 2.23 5.28
C GLY A 115 7.96 2.84 6.40
N PHE A 116 7.34 3.64 7.27
CA PHE A 116 7.99 4.24 8.43
C PHE A 116 8.43 3.19 9.45
N LEU A 117 7.56 2.22 9.77
CA LEU A 117 7.90 1.13 10.71
C LEU A 117 9.08 0.29 10.21
N ILE A 118 9.12 0.01 8.91
CA ILE A 118 10.24 -0.70 8.29
C ILE A 118 11.53 0.15 8.33
N TYR A 119 11.42 1.47 8.25
CA TYR A 119 12.56 2.38 8.23
C TYR A 119 13.26 2.52 9.60
N ILE A 120 12.51 2.43 10.71
CA ILE A 120 13.02 2.65 12.08
C ILE A 120 14.28 1.83 12.40
N PRO A 121 14.34 0.49 12.24
CA PRO A 121 15.51 -0.29 12.59
C PRO A 121 16.76 0.11 11.79
N PHE A 122 16.60 0.55 10.57
CA PHE A 122 17.72 1.01 9.73
C PHE A 122 18.26 2.38 10.20
N VAL A 123 17.38 3.27 10.65
CA VAL A 123 17.80 4.55 11.26
C VAL A 123 18.60 4.32 12.54
N VAL A 124 18.17 3.36 13.36
CA VAL A 124 18.91 2.99 14.58
C VAL A 124 20.32 2.53 14.25
N ILE A 125 20.50 1.73 13.20
CA ILE A 125 21.85 1.31 12.75
C ILE A 125 22.66 2.53 12.31
N ASP A 126 22.09 3.45 11.52
CA ASP A 126 22.79 4.66 11.10
C ASP A 126 23.24 5.51 12.28
N LEU A 127 22.40 5.69 13.29
CA LEU A 127 22.72 6.45 14.50
C LEU A 127 23.83 5.79 15.32
N VAL A 128 23.79 4.46 15.48
CA VAL A 128 24.84 3.72 16.20
C VAL A 128 26.17 3.86 15.49
N VAL A 129 26.18 3.62 14.16
CA VAL A 129 27.42 3.74 13.36
C VAL A 129 27.96 5.17 13.42
N ALA A 130 27.10 6.19 13.27
CA ALA A 130 27.51 7.59 13.36
C ALA A 130 28.12 7.92 14.73
N SER A 131 27.52 7.43 15.82
CA SER A 131 28.03 7.64 17.19
C SER A 131 29.39 7.02 17.39
N VAL A 132 29.62 5.80 16.89
CA VAL A 132 30.93 5.13 16.96
C VAL A 132 31.98 5.89 16.16
N LEU A 133 31.67 6.27 14.92
CA LEU A 133 32.60 7.04 14.07
C LEU A 133 32.98 8.38 14.69
N MET A 134 32.01 9.10 15.26
CA MET A 134 32.28 10.36 15.98
C MET A 134 33.17 10.15 17.20
N SER A 135 32.94 9.08 17.98
CA SER A 135 33.74 8.79 19.16
C SER A 135 35.21 8.44 18.81
N MET A 136 35.44 7.89 17.61
CA MET A 136 36.76 7.60 17.08
C MET A 136 37.43 8.77 16.37
N GLY A 137 36.76 9.93 16.32
CA GLY A 137 37.29 11.14 15.64
C GLY A 137 37.23 11.06 14.11
N MET A 138 36.53 10.11 13.55
CA MET A 138 36.41 9.88 12.10
C MET A 138 35.28 10.72 11.48
N MET A 139 35.34 12.05 11.60
CA MET A 139 34.29 12.95 11.12
C MET A 139 34.17 13.05 9.60
N MET A 140 35.17 12.63 8.84
CA MET A 140 35.19 12.68 7.38
C MET A 140 34.56 11.46 6.69
N LEU A 141 34.28 10.38 7.43
CA LEU A 141 33.66 9.18 6.87
C LEU A 141 32.13 9.31 6.87
N SER A 142 31.52 8.95 5.75
CA SER A 142 30.04 8.92 5.65
C SER A 142 29.47 7.77 6.48
N PRO A 143 28.69 8.03 7.54
CA PRO A 143 28.03 6.99 8.33
C PRO A 143 27.13 6.07 7.49
N MET A 144 26.46 6.62 6.47
CA MET A 144 25.57 5.88 5.57
C MET A 144 26.32 4.81 4.77
N MET A 145 27.51 5.09 4.28
CA MET A 145 28.30 4.12 3.52
C MET A 145 28.81 2.98 4.41
N ILE A 146 29.18 3.28 5.64
CA ILE A 146 29.71 2.28 6.59
C ILE A 146 28.57 1.45 7.18
N SER A 147 27.39 2.03 7.38
CA SER A 147 26.22 1.32 7.90
C SER A 147 25.56 0.38 6.88
N MET A 148 25.74 0.64 5.57
CA MET A 148 25.08 -0.13 4.52
C MET A 148 25.28 -1.65 4.62
N PRO A 149 26.50 -2.22 4.83
CA PRO A 149 26.66 -3.65 5.00
C PRO A 149 25.87 -4.22 6.18
N PHE A 150 25.81 -3.50 7.30
CA PHE A 150 25.07 -3.90 8.50
C PHE A 150 23.56 -3.87 8.25
N LYS A 151 23.07 -2.88 7.52
CA LYS A 151 21.65 -2.78 7.10
C LYS A 151 21.25 -3.94 6.20
N LEU A 152 22.07 -4.27 5.20
CA LEU A 152 21.82 -5.39 4.31
C LEU A 152 21.84 -6.72 5.08
N MET A 153 22.78 -6.90 6.00
CA MET A 153 22.85 -8.08 6.86
C MET A 153 21.58 -8.20 7.71
N LEU A 154 21.14 -7.11 8.38
CA LEU A 154 19.91 -7.13 9.15
C LEU A 154 18.72 -7.50 8.27
N PHE A 155 18.58 -6.89 7.08
CA PHE A 155 17.47 -7.15 6.16
C PHE A 155 17.39 -8.64 5.76
N VAL A 156 18.55 -9.28 5.54
CA VAL A 156 18.61 -10.72 5.24
C VAL A 156 18.28 -11.56 6.46
N LEU A 157 18.84 -11.22 7.63
CA LEU A 157 18.62 -11.98 8.87
C LEU A 157 17.16 -11.99 9.34
N VAL A 158 16.45 -10.90 9.16
CA VAL A 158 15.02 -10.80 9.54
C VAL A 158 14.06 -11.22 8.41
N ASP A 159 14.58 -11.72 7.29
CA ASP A 159 13.80 -12.03 6.09
C ASP A 159 12.92 -10.84 5.66
N GLY A 160 13.58 -9.72 5.39
CA GLY A 160 12.93 -8.43 5.15
C GLY A 160 11.91 -8.45 4.01
N TRP A 161 12.14 -9.28 2.98
CA TRP A 161 11.17 -9.42 1.89
C TRP A 161 9.86 -10.04 2.35
N THR A 162 9.91 -11.11 3.14
CA THR A 162 8.72 -11.75 3.71
C THR A 162 7.98 -10.80 4.65
N LEU A 163 8.70 -10.02 5.46
CA LEU A 163 8.10 -9.02 6.33
C LEU A 163 7.38 -7.92 5.54
N ILE A 164 7.98 -7.41 4.47
CA ILE A 164 7.38 -6.37 3.63
C ILE A 164 6.12 -6.91 2.94
N MET A 165 6.23 -8.06 2.26
CA MET A 165 5.10 -8.66 1.56
C MET A 165 3.98 -9.05 2.52
N GLY A 166 4.31 -9.65 3.66
CA GLY A 166 3.37 -10.01 4.71
C GLY A 166 2.64 -8.80 5.28
N SER A 167 3.37 -7.73 5.63
CA SER A 167 2.76 -6.50 6.15
C SER A 167 1.85 -5.82 5.15
N LEU A 168 2.24 -5.79 3.88
CA LEU A 168 1.40 -5.24 2.81
C LEU A 168 0.14 -6.09 2.60
N THR A 169 0.29 -7.41 2.49
CA THR A 169 -0.86 -8.31 2.26
C THR A 169 -1.82 -8.30 3.45
N SER A 170 -1.30 -8.31 4.68
CA SER A 170 -2.13 -8.30 5.89
C SER A 170 -2.82 -6.96 6.16
N SER A 171 -2.39 -5.88 5.52
CA SER A 171 -3.07 -4.58 5.63
C SER A 171 -4.37 -4.51 4.84
N PHE A 172 -4.59 -5.47 3.93
CA PHE A 172 -5.83 -5.56 3.17
C PHE A 172 -6.79 -6.55 3.83
N ALA A 173 -8.02 -6.10 4.10
CA ALA A 173 -9.09 -6.99 4.54
C ALA A 173 -9.41 -7.94 3.37
N VAL A 174 -9.12 -9.21 3.55
CA VAL A 174 -9.49 -10.24 2.58
C VAL A 174 -11.01 -10.46 2.73
N LEU A 175 -11.72 -10.32 1.62
CA LEU A 175 -13.16 -10.63 1.52
C LEU A 175 -13.42 -12.10 1.82
#